data_079616548c73623ef40ff640e0e85a08
#
_entry.id   079616548c73623ef40ff640e0e85a08
#
_cell.length_a   1.000
_cell.length_b   1.000
_cell.length_c   1.000
_cell.angle_alpha   90.00
_cell.angle_beta   90.00
_cell.angle_gamma   90.00
#
_symmetry.space_group_name_H-M   'P 1'
#
loop_
_entity.id
_entity.type
_entity.pdbx_description
1 polymer ?
#
loop_
_entity_poly.entity_id
_entity_poly.type
_entity_poly.pdbx_seq_one_letter_code
_entity_poly.pdbx_strand_id
1 'polypeptide(L)'
;MVLFAYDTPQVNYTKIANQAARLITHTLKLPVTIISEQFSTQDNYRIGYANGQPWYNLDRYQAYNVSPYDETILLDSDYLVLDTALLKIVDTIDDYSIVTNNQSPTQSMNSLMGLMSLSHVWATAVIFKKTPKTESLFNLVGRVQRNYNYYRRLYNITQQNFRNDYAFAIADNIVNGYNSSPGIPWTMLTLENIVDKIEVQNNRLVVREKDSAHVLPRQSLHVMDKDYLQSDEYDKFVDAICQN
;
A
#
# COMPACT_ATOMS: atom_id res chain seq x y z
N MET A 1 6.17 11.66 -4.23
CA MET A 1 5.60 10.36 -3.81
C MET A 1 6.66 9.28 -3.88
N VAL A 2 6.53 8.21 -3.10
CA VAL A 2 7.49 7.10 -3.08
C VAL A 2 6.78 5.77 -3.30
N LEU A 3 7.32 4.95 -4.20
CA LEU A 3 6.90 3.58 -4.48
C LEU A 3 8.09 2.64 -4.28
N PHE A 4 7.87 1.49 -3.64
CA PHE A 4 8.84 0.40 -3.61
C PHE A 4 8.44 -0.65 -4.64
N ALA A 5 9.39 -1.06 -5.50
CA ALA A 5 9.13 -1.95 -6.62
C ALA A 5 10.29 -2.94 -6.80
N TYR A 6 10.22 -4.06 -6.11
CA TYR A 6 11.24 -5.12 -6.19
C TYR A 6 10.70 -6.27 -7.03
N ASP A 7 11.32 -6.50 -8.18
CA ASP A 7 10.93 -7.56 -9.09
C ASP A 7 11.10 -8.94 -8.45
N THR A 8 10.15 -9.81 -8.74
CA THR A 8 10.17 -11.22 -8.35
C THR A 8 10.25 -12.11 -9.60
N PRO A 9 10.55 -13.39 -9.48
CA PRO A 9 10.50 -14.29 -10.64
C PRO A 9 9.15 -14.35 -11.37
N GLN A 10 8.05 -13.98 -10.67
CA GLN A 10 6.68 -14.05 -11.20
C GLN A 10 6.11 -12.69 -11.58
N VAL A 11 6.59 -11.60 -10.93
CA VAL A 11 5.97 -10.28 -11.07
C VAL A 11 7.03 -9.21 -11.33
N ASN A 12 6.87 -8.46 -12.40
CA ASN A 12 7.66 -7.28 -12.73
C ASN A 12 7.07 -6.04 -12.04
N TYR A 13 7.40 -5.86 -10.76
CA TYR A 13 6.95 -4.70 -9.98
C TYR A 13 7.49 -3.38 -10.51
N THR A 14 8.66 -3.38 -11.15
CA THR A 14 9.22 -2.19 -11.81
C THR A 14 8.31 -1.71 -12.94
N LYS A 15 7.78 -2.62 -13.78
CA LYS A 15 6.79 -2.26 -14.81
C LYS A 15 5.53 -1.66 -14.17
N ILE A 16 4.97 -2.33 -13.16
CA ILE A 16 3.75 -1.88 -12.47
C ILE A 16 3.97 -0.49 -11.85
N ALA A 17 5.10 -0.26 -11.15
CA ALA A 17 5.41 1.02 -10.54
C ALA A 17 5.60 2.15 -11.56
N ASN A 18 6.16 1.87 -12.73
CA ASN A 18 6.28 2.86 -13.81
C ASN A 18 4.89 3.28 -14.32
N GLN A 19 3.95 2.36 -14.50
CA GLN A 19 2.58 2.69 -14.88
C GLN A 19 1.85 3.44 -13.77
N ALA A 20 2.00 3.03 -12.50
CA ALA A 20 1.47 3.78 -11.36
C ALA A 20 2.04 5.20 -11.29
N ALA A 21 3.34 5.38 -11.52
CA ALA A 21 3.98 6.69 -11.56
C ALA A 21 3.41 7.61 -12.65
N ARG A 22 3.07 7.06 -13.82
CA ARG A 22 2.40 7.81 -14.89
C ARG A 22 1.02 8.32 -14.44
N LEU A 23 0.20 7.44 -13.84
CA LEU A 23 -1.11 7.81 -13.29
C LEU A 23 -0.99 8.88 -12.20
N ILE A 24 -0.05 8.71 -11.26
CA ILE A 24 0.23 9.67 -10.18
C ILE A 24 0.63 11.03 -10.75
N THR A 25 1.61 11.04 -11.65
CA THR A 25 2.10 12.29 -12.26
C THR A 25 1.00 12.98 -13.06
N HIS A 26 0.19 12.21 -13.79
CA HIS A 26 -0.94 12.76 -14.54
C HIS A 26 -2.02 13.33 -13.61
N THR A 27 -2.44 12.57 -12.59
CA THR A 27 -3.60 12.90 -11.74
C THR A 27 -3.27 13.93 -10.65
N LEU A 28 -2.14 13.76 -9.95
CA LEU A 28 -1.77 14.60 -8.81
C LEU A 28 -0.76 15.68 -9.16
N LYS A 29 -0.11 15.62 -10.32
CA LYS A 29 0.98 16.53 -10.75
C LYS A 29 2.16 16.52 -9.76
N LEU A 30 2.39 15.41 -9.08
CA LEU A 30 3.47 15.23 -8.10
C LEU A 30 4.63 14.43 -8.68
N PRO A 31 5.88 14.72 -8.26
CA PRO A 31 7.03 13.88 -8.59
C PRO A 31 6.94 12.51 -7.90
N VAL A 32 7.42 11.48 -8.60
CA VAL A 32 7.44 10.11 -8.09
C VAL A 32 8.88 9.59 -8.05
N THR A 33 9.26 9.02 -6.91
CA THR A 33 10.52 8.29 -6.74
C THR A 33 10.20 6.80 -6.63
N ILE A 34 10.75 5.99 -7.51
CA ILE A 34 10.63 4.53 -7.47
C ILE A 34 11.92 3.98 -6.87
N ILE A 35 11.78 3.18 -5.81
CA ILE A 35 12.86 2.45 -5.14
C ILE A 35 12.84 1.01 -5.65
N SER A 36 13.77 0.68 -6.51
CA SER A 36 13.88 -0.65 -7.15
C SER A 36 15.05 -1.48 -6.63
N GLU A 37 15.95 -0.90 -5.85
CA GLU A 37 17.07 -1.58 -5.23
C GLU A 37 16.77 -1.88 -3.76
N GLN A 38 16.96 -3.13 -3.36
CA GLN A 38 16.77 -3.55 -1.97
C GLN A 38 17.93 -3.06 -1.10
N PHE A 39 17.59 -2.49 0.07
CA PHE A 39 18.57 -2.07 1.08
C PHE A 39 18.94 -3.20 2.04
N SER A 40 18.05 -4.19 2.17
CA SER A 40 18.23 -5.31 3.09
C SER A 40 19.08 -6.41 2.46
N THR A 41 20.09 -6.89 3.18
CA THR A 41 20.84 -8.08 2.78
C THR A 41 20.03 -9.35 2.99
N GLN A 42 20.34 -10.43 2.27
CA GLN A 42 19.62 -11.72 2.34
C GLN A 42 19.49 -12.32 3.75
N ASP A 43 20.38 -11.97 4.68
CA ASP A 43 20.33 -12.45 6.07
C ASP A 43 19.10 -11.94 6.85
N ASN A 44 18.47 -10.86 6.40
CA ASN A 44 17.24 -10.33 6.99
C ASN A 44 15.97 -11.10 6.58
N TYR A 45 16.05 -12.00 5.59
CA TYR A 45 14.91 -12.74 5.03
C TYR A 45 14.41 -13.94 5.86
N ARG A 46 15.04 -14.23 6.98
CA ARG A 46 14.58 -15.28 7.91
C ARG A 46 13.33 -14.92 8.69
N ILE A 47 12.73 -13.77 8.38
CA ILE A 47 11.59 -13.25 9.11
C ILE A 47 10.31 -13.91 8.60
N GLY A 48 9.85 -14.91 9.36
CA GLY A 48 8.44 -15.24 9.43
C GLY A 48 7.79 -15.99 8.27
N TYR A 49 8.55 -16.60 7.35
CA TYR A 49 7.93 -17.46 6.34
C TYR A 49 7.90 -18.90 6.81
N ALA A 50 6.71 -19.42 7.09
CA ALA A 50 6.48 -20.80 7.47
C ALA A 50 6.88 -21.81 6.37
N ASN A 51 6.97 -21.37 5.11
CA ASN A 51 7.28 -22.18 3.94
C ASN A 51 8.63 -21.86 3.28
N GLY A 52 9.48 -21.03 3.91
CA GLY A 52 10.82 -20.74 3.42
C GLY A 52 10.88 -19.86 2.16
N GLN A 53 9.76 -19.27 1.72
CA GLN A 53 9.74 -18.37 0.57
C GLN A 53 10.33 -16.99 0.92
N PRO A 54 11.14 -16.36 0.06
CA PRO A 54 11.66 -15.03 0.33
C PRO A 54 10.53 -13.99 0.29
N TRP A 55 10.60 -13.00 1.19
CA TRP A 55 9.71 -11.85 1.17
C TRP A 55 10.42 -10.65 0.57
N TYR A 56 9.85 -10.08 -0.48
CA TYR A 56 10.51 -9.03 -1.25
C TYR A 56 10.18 -7.60 -0.79
N ASN A 57 9.14 -7.39 0.02
CA ASN A 57 8.71 -6.06 0.46
C ASN A 57 9.12 -5.79 1.93
N LEU A 58 10.41 -5.96 2.24
CA LEU A 58 10.94 -5.77 3.61
C LEU A 58 11.39 -4.34 3.92
N ASP A 59 11.65 -3.51 2.90
CA ASP A 59 12.33 -2.23 3.10
C ASP A 59 11.39 -1.03 3.29
N ARG A 60 10.08 -1.24 3.37
CA ARG A 60 9.12 -0.13 3.56
C ARG A 60 9.39 0.74 4.78
N TYR A 61 9.97 0.19 5.84
CA TYR A 61 10.39 0.96 7.01
C TYR A 61 11.49 1.98 6.71
N GLN A 62 12.20 1.85 5.59
CA GLN A 62 13.22 2.81 5.14
C GLN A 62 12.61 4.05 4.48
N ALA A 63 11.31 4.06 4.18
CA ALA A 63 10.67 5.14 3.43
C ALA A 63 10.93 6.52 4.01
N TYR A 64 10.99 6.66 5.34
CA TYR A 64 11.34 7.91 6.00
C TYR A 64 12.73 8.43 5.62
N ASN A 65 13.72 7.53 5.59
CA ASN A 65 15.11 7.88 5.31
C ASN A 65 15.38 8.10 3.81
N VAL A 66 14.78 7.25 2.94
CA VAL A 66 15.06 7.27 1.50
C VAL A 66 14.18 8.25 0.72
N SER A 67 13.08 8.70 1.30
CA SER A 67 12.26 9.73 0.65
C SER A 67 13.04 11.02 0.48
N PRO A 68 13.12 11.59 -0.73
CA PRO A 68 13.74 12.89 -0.96
C PRO A 68 12.84 14.08 -0.58
N TYR A 69 11.63 13.81 -0.07
CA TYR A 69 10.59 14.82 0.18
C TYR A 69 10.35 14.98 1.68
N ASP A 70 10.06 16.22 2.14
CA ASP A 70 9.67 16.51 3.52
C ASP A 70 8.24 16.00 3.81
N GLU A 71 7.36 16.08 2.82
CA GLU A 71 6.01 15.50 2.84
C GLU A 71 5.94 14.37 1.82
N THR A 72 5.55 13.20 2.26
CA THR A 72 5.62 11.98 1.43
C THR A 72 4.30 11.23 1.45
N ILE A 73 3.82 10.84 0.27
CA ILE A 73 2.80 9.82 0.12
C ILE A 73 3.53 8.54 -0.33
N LEU A 74 3.57 7.55 0.55
CA LEU A 74 4.10 6.21 0.31
C LEU A 74 2.95 5.31 -0.11
N LEU A 75 3.03 4.75 -1.31
CA LEU A 75 2.00 3.85 -1.86
C LEU A 75 2.57 2.49 -2.23
N ASP A 76 1.73 1.48 -2.26
CA ASP A 76 1.99 0.26 -3.01
C ASP A 76 1.95 0.55 -4.52
N SER A 77 2.79 -0.11 -5.30
CA SER A 77 2.87 0.09 -6.76
C SER A 77 1.60 -0.34 -7.50
N ASP A 78 0.77 -1.14 -6.86
CA ASP A 78 -0.52 -1.65 -7.34
C ASP A 78 -1.73 -0.81 -6.86
N TYR A 79 -1.46 0.39 -6.31
CA TYR A 79 -2.48 1.37 -5.99
C TYR A 79 -2.63 2.38 -7.14
N LEU A 80 -3.76 2.34 -7.83
CA LEU A 80 -4.08 3.18 -8.97
C LEU A 80 -4.65 4.52 -8.49
N VAL A 81 -3.95 5.60 -8.76
CA VAL A 81 -4.37 6.96 -8.39
C VAL A 81 -5.19 7.58 -9.52
N LEU A 82 -6.50 7.71 -9.32
CA LEU A 82 -7.46 8.18 -10.33
C LEU A 82 -8.21 9.45 -9.90
N ASP A 83 -7.96 9.94 -8.69
CA ASP A 83 -8.53 11.17 -8.12
C ASP A 83 -7.50 11.91 -7.26
N THR A 84 -7.88 13.08 -6.73
CA THR A 84 -7.01 13.95 -5.94
C THR A 84 -7.21 13.83 -4.43
N ALA A 85 -7.93 12.80 -3.95
CA ALA A 85 -8.27 12.67 -2.53
C ALA A 85 -7.02 12.63 -1.62
N LEU A 86 -5.94 11.98 -2.06
CA LEU A 86 -4.69 11.90 -1.31
C LEU A 86 -4.06 13.27 -1.01
N LEU A 87 -4.21 14.27 -1.89
CA LEU A 87 -3.66 15.62 -1.66
C LEU A 87 -4.29 16.31 -0.45
N LYS A 88 -5.60 16.10 -0.24
CA LYS A 88 -6.33 16.72 0.88
C LYS A 88 -5.83 16.26 2.24
N ILE A 89 -5.21 15.07 2.31
CA ILE A 89 -4.68 14.54 3.57
C ILE A 89 -3.34 15.18 3.91
N VAL A 90 -2.48 15.41 2.92
CA VAL A 90 -1.17 16.06 3.14
C VAL A 90 -1.33 17.37 3.88
N ASP A 91 -2.34 18.16 3.50
CA ASP A 91 -2.62 19.48 4.11
C ASP A 91 -3.17 19.38 5.55
N THR A 92 -3.71 18.24 5.94
CA THR A 92 -4.46 18.08 7.21
C THR A 92 -3.72 17.28 8.29
N ILE A 93 -2.66 16.56 7.94
CA ILE A 93 -1.90 15.77 8.91
C ILE A 93 -0.83 16.62 9.60
N ASP A 94 -0.60 16.36 10.89
CA ASP A 94 0.53 16.91 11.64
C ASP A 94 1.81 16.08 11.41
N ASP A 95 1.71 14.77 11.58
CA ASP A 95 2.83 13.84 11.46
C ASP A 95 2.61 12.82 10.34
N TYR A 96 1.61 11.94 10.47
CA TYR A 96 1.30 10.91 9.49
C TYR A 96 -0.17 10.47 9.55
N SER A 97 -0.61 9.79 8.49
CA SER A 97 -1.90 9.09 8.44
C SER A 97 -1.76 7.79 7.64
N ILE A 98 -2.50 6.75 8.04
CA ILE A 98 -2.48 5.41 7.43
C ILE A 98 -3.91 5.00 7.11
N VAL A 99 -4.12 4.21 6.07
CA VAL A 99 -5.45 3.66 5.76
C VAL A 99 -5.88 2.70 6.88
N THR A 100 -7.08 2.91 7.43
CA THR A 100 -7.67 2.06 8.48
C THR A 100 -8.84 1.23 7.96
N ASN A 101 -9.51 1.67 6.89
CA ASN A 101 -10.66 0.99 6.32
C ASN A 101 -10.38 0.56 4.89
N ASN A 102 -10.65 -0.71 4.59
CA ASN A 102 -10.50 -1.28 3.26
C ASN A 102 -11.69 -2.19 2.95
N GLN A 103 -12.21 -2.09 1.74
CA GLN A 103 -13.32 -2.91 1.26
C GLN A 103 -13.12 -3.31 -0.21
N SER A 104 -13.63 -4.46 -0.58
CA SER A 104 -13.88 -4.82 -1.98
C SER A 104 -15.31 -4.40 -2.36
N PRO A 105 -15.69 -4.52 -3.65
CA PRO A 105 -17.07 -4.26 -4.07
C PRO A 105 -18.12 -5.06 -3.29
N THR A 106 -17.76 -6.19 -2.71
CA THR A 106 -18.67 -7.17 -2.10
C THR A 106 -18.51 -7.32 -0.58
N GLN A 107 -17.37 -6.99 0.01
CA GLN A 107 -17.09 -7.26 1.43
C GLN A 107 -16.03 -6.35 2.06
N SER A 108 -15.96 -6.36 3.39
CA SER A 108 -14.87 -5.72 4.14
C SER A 108 -13.58 -6.55 4.01
N MET A 109 -12.50 -5.92 3.58
CA MET A 109 -11.18 -6.55 3.47
C MET A 109 -10.51 -6.76 4.82
N ASN A 110 -10.95 -6.07 5.87
CA ASN A 110 -10.37 -6.21 7.22
C ASN A 110 -10.52 -7.65 7.75
N SER A 111 -11.55 -8.37 7.32
CA SER A 111 -11.75 -9.79 7.70
C SER A 111 -10.62 -10.70 7.23
N LEU A 112 -9.92 -10.36 6.15
CA LEU A 112 -8.79 -11.12 5.62
C LEU A 112 -7.50 -10.96 6.44
N MET A 113 -7.44 -9.94 7.30
CA MET A 113 -6.28 -9.69 8.15
C MET A 113 -6.16 -10.66 9.32
N GLY A 114 -7.20 -11.46 9.62
CA GLY A 114 -7.23 -12.34 10.76
C GLY A 114 -7.39 -11.59 12.08
N LEU A 115 -7.13 -12.28 13.20
CA LEU A 115 -7.29 -11.71 14.54
C LEU A 115 -5.99 -11.05 15.02
N MET A 116 -6.13 -9.93 15.69
CA MET A 116 -5.07 -9.26 16.45
C MET A 116 -5.69 -8.39 17.58
N SER A 117 -4.88 -8.06 18.59
CA SER A 117 -5.32 -7.28 19.75
C SER A 117 -5.35 -5.76 19.50
N LEU A 118 -4.98 -5.31 18.33
CA LEU A 118 -4.90 -3.89 17.94
C LEU A 118 -5.79 -3.62 16.73
N SER A 119 -6.11 -2.35 16.50
CA SER A 119 -6.81 -1.92 15.29
C SER A 119 -5.96 -2.19 14.05
N HIS A 120 -6.58 -2.70 12.99
CA HIS A 120 -5.91 -2.92 11.71
C HIS A 120 -5.59 -1.60 11.02
N VAL A 121 -4.47 -1.59 10.30
CA VAL A 121 -4.14 -0.58 9.30
C VAL A 121 -3.72 -1.28 8.00
N TRP A 122 -3.82 -0.56 6.89
CA TRP A 122 -3.38 -1.01 5.58
C TRP A 122 -2.20 -0.16 5.14
N ALA A 123 -1.02 -0.76 5.11
CA ALA A 123 0.20 -0.08 4.70
C ALA A 123 0.25 0.26 3.20
N THR A 124 -0.80 -0.08 2.45
CA THR A 124 -0.95 0.27 1.03
C THR A 124 -0.81 1.76 0.77
N ALA A 125 -1.34 2.61 1.67
CA ALA A 125 -1.12 4.05 1.62
C ALA A 125 -0.77 4.59 3.00
N VAL A 126 0.40 5.22 3.10
CA VAL A 126 0.91 5.92 4.28
C VAL A 126 1.32 7.31 3.86
N ILE A 127 0.70 8.33 4.45
CA ILE A 127 1.04 9.73 4.19
C ILE A 127 1.77 10.26 5.41
N PHE A 128 2.92 10.92 5.22
CA PHE A 128 3.71 11.40 6.35
C PHE A 128 4.52 12.65 6.05
N LYS A 129 4.80 13.41 7.10
CA LYS A 129 5.78 14.51 7.15
C LYS A 129 7.03 14.03 7.88
N LYS A 130 8.19 14.61 7.56
CA LYS A 130 9.44 14.30 8.29
C LYS A 130 9.46 14.96 9.65
N THR A 131 8.83 14.33 10.64
CA THR A 131 8.82 14.76 12.04
C THR A 131 9.49 13.70 12.94
N PRO A 132 9.88 14.03 14.18
CA PRO A 132 10.43 13.05 15.13
C PRO A 132 9.45 11.91 15.47
N LYS A 133 8.14 12.20 15.46
CA LYS A 133 7.11 11.19 15.70
C LYS A 133 7.03 10.21 14.54
N THR A 134 7.06 10.70 13.31
CA THR A 134 7.10 9.87 12.10
C THR A 134 8.39 9.04 12.03
N GLU A 135 9.54 9.62 12.37
CA GLU A 135 10.80 8.88 12.48
C GLU A 135 10.68 7.70 13.47
N SER A 136 10.07 7.96 14.63
CA SER A 136 9.79 6.92 15.64
C SER A 136 8.88 5.82 15.09
N LEU A 137 7.85 6.17 14.32
CA LEU A 137 6.97 5.20 13.65
C LEU A 137 7.78 4.26 12.76
N PHE A 138 8.54 4.79 11.81
CA PHE A 138 9.28 3.98 10.83
C PHE A 138 10.39 3.15 11.49
N ASN A 139 11.07 3.69 12.51
CA ASN A 139 12.04 2.94 13.31
C ASN A 139 11.39 1.75 14.04
N LEU A 140 10.18 1.94 14.58
CA LEU A 140 9.41 0.87 15.20
C LEU A 140 8.93 -0.17 14.18
N VAL A 141 8.48 0.24 12.99
CA VAL A 141 8.14 -0.69 11.90
C VAL A 141 9.32 -1.61 11.61
N GLY A 142 10.53 -1.07 11.43
CA GLY A 142 11.73 -1.86 11.23
C GLY A 142 12.09 -2.76 12.42
N ARG A 143 11.86 -2.30 13.66
CA ARG A 143 12.05 -3.11 14.85
C ARG A 143 11.05 -4.27 14.94
N VAL A 144 9.77 -4.01 14.65
CA VAL A 144 8.72 -5.04 14.61
C VAL A 144 9.07 -6.08 13.56
N GLN A 145 9.48 -5.66 12.36
CA GLN A 145 9.89 -6.54 11.28
C GLN A 145 11.00 -7.49 11.75
N ARG A 146 12.11 -6.98 12.29
CA ARG A 146 13.24 -7.79 12.76
C ARG A 146 12.88 -8.74 13.91
N ASN A 147 11.83 -8.46 14.66
CA ASN A 147 11.39 -9.23 15.82
C ASN A 147 9.94 -9.73 15.69
N TYR A 148 9.49 -10.00 14.45
CA TYR A 148 8.08 -10.26 14.15
C TYR A 148 7.48 -11.39 14.99
N ASN A 149 8.19 -12.50 15.20
CA ASN A 149 7.71 -13.63 16.01
C ASN A 149 7.43 -13.25 17.48
N TYR A 150 8.17 -12.30 18.04
CA TYR A 150 7.91 -11.76 19.36
C TYR A 150 6.63 -10.89 19.35
N TYR A 151 6.57 -9.92 18.45
CA TYR A 151 5.46 -8.97 18.40
C TYR A 151 4.13 -9.64 18.01
N ARG A 152 4.13 -10.60 17.07
CA ARG A 152 2.90 -11.30 16.71
C ARG A 152 2.29 -12.08 17.88
N ARG A 153 3.12 -12.65 18.76
CA ARG A 153 2.64 -13.33 19.98
C ARG A 153 2.14 -12.33 21.01
N LEU A 154 2.84 -11.22 21.19
CA LEU A 154 2.47 -10.16 22.14
C LEU A 154 1.09 -9.56 21.81
N TYR A 155 0.80 -9.36 20.51
CA TYR A 155 -0.43 -8.73 20.04
C TYR A 155 -1.45 -9.72 19.48
N ASN A 156 -1.29 -11.02 19.77
CA ASN A 156 -2.21 -12.09 19.37
C ASN A 156 -2.50 -12.11 17.86
N ILE A 157 -1.47 -11.87 17.02
CA ILE A 157 -1.59 -11.97 15.57
C ILE A 157 -1.56 -13.45 15.19
N THR A 158 -2.66 -13.93 14.60
CA THR A 158 -2.82 -15.33 14.21
C THR A 158 -1.98 -15.70 12.98
N GLN A 159 -1.73 -14.73 12.10
CA GLN A 159 -0.92 -14.93 10.90
C GLN A 159 0.55 -15.11 11.24
N GLN A 160 1.16 -16.18 10.69
CA GLN A 160 2.56 -16.48 10.91
C GLN A 160 3.49 -15.69 9.99
N ASN A 161 3.02 -15.39 8.79
CA ASN A 161 3.79 -14.63 7.81
C ASN A 161 3.79 -13.14 8.14
N PHE A 162 4.96 -12.53 8.02
CA PHE A 162 5.10 -11.09 8.16
C PHE A 162 4.28 -10.34 7.10
N ARG A 163 3.65 -9.23 7.52
CA ARG A 163 3.06 -8.24 6.62
C ARG A 163 3.38 -6.84 7.15
N ASN A 164 3.62 -5.91 6.24
CA ASN A 164 3.82 -4.51 6.60
C ASN A 164 2.62 -3.95 7.36
N ASP A 165 1.41 -4.36 7.02
CA ASP A 165 0.17 -3.94 7.69
C ASP A 165 0.24 -4.18 9.21
N TYR A 166 0.68 -5.37 9.65
CA TYR A 166 0.83 -5.68 11.07
C TYR A 166 1.94 -4.84 11.73
N ALA A 167 3.06 -4.64 11.02
CA ALA A 167 4.16 -3.86 11.57
C ALA A 167 3.76 -2.39 11.75
N PHE A 168 3.07 -1.81 10.77
CA PHE A 168 2.53 -0.45 10.88
C PHE A 168 1.44 -0.35 11.95
N ALA A 169 0.51 -1.32 12.05
CA ALA A 169 -0.52 -1.34 13.11
C ALA A 169 0.10 -1.34 14.51
N ILE A 170 1.11 -2.18 14.73
CA ILE A 170 1.82 -2.25 16.03
C ILE A 170 2.55 -0.95 16.30
N ALA A 171 3.30 -0.44 15.32
CA ALA A 171 4.08 0.78 15.48
C ALA A 171 3.18 2.00 15.73
N ASP A 172 2.09 2.15 14.98
CA ASP A 172 1.10 3.20 15.14
C ASP A 172 0.52 3.22 16.56
N ASN A 173 0.07 2.07 17.05
CA ASN A 173 -0.47 1.96 18.41
C ASN A 173 0.55 2.32 19.49
N ILE A 174 1.81 1.86 19.37
CA ILE A 174 2.86 2.17 20.35
C ILE A 174 3.16 3.67 20.34
N VAL A 175 3.36 4.28 19.16
CA VAL A 175 3.70 5.71 19.02
C VAL A 175 2.60 6.61 19.54
N ASN A 176 1.34 6.20 19.40
CA ASN A 176 0.19 6.95 19.89
C ASN A 176 -0.24 6.57 21.32
N GLY A 177 0.57 5.83 22.08
CA GLY A 177 0.26 5.43 23.46
C GLY A 177 -0.98 4.55 23.55
N TYR A 178 -1.20 3.68 22.57
CA TYR A 178 -2.36 2.79 22.42
C TYR A 178 -3.70 3.51 22.24
N ASN A 179 -3.67 4.76 21.81
CA ASN A 179 -4.85 5.47 21.34
C ASN A 179 -5.04 5.22 19.82
N SER A 180 -6.29 5.24 19.38
CA SER A 180 -6.59 5.13 17.96
C SER A 180 -6.02 6.33 17.20
N SER A 181 -5.22 6.07 16.17
CA SER A 181 -4.81 7.11 15.22
C SER A 181 -6.02 7.52 14.36
N PRO A 182 -6.20 8.82 14.09
CA PRO A 182 -7.15 9.25 13.08
C PRO A 182 -6.60 8.81 11.71
N GLY A 183 -6.99 7.65 11.25
CA GLY A 183 -6.59 7.15 9.94
C GLY A 183 -7.04 8.04 8.77
N ILE A 184 -6.66 7.67 7.57
CA ILE A 184 -7.18 8.30 6.35
C ILE A 184 -8.72 8.23 6.36
N PRO A 185 -9.45 9.36 6.21
CA PRO A 185 -10.88 9.45 6.52
C PRO A 185 -11.81 8.88 5.43
N TRP A 186 -11.31 8.00 4.58
CA TRP A 186 -12.13 7.26 3.61
C TRP A 186 -11.78 5.79 3.58
N THR A 187 -12.67 5.00 3.01
CA THR A 187 -12.44 3.59 2.79
C THR A 187 -11.68 3.36 1.49
N MET A 188 -10.55 2.68 1.56
CA MET A 188 -9.82 2.24 0.38
C MET A 188 -10.63 1.16 -0.35
N LEU A 189 -10.79 1.32 -1.65
CA LEU A 189 -11.36 0.28 -2.50
C LEU A 189 -10.27 -0.68 -2.95
N THR A 190 -10.48 -1.98 -2.79
CA THR A 190 -9.59 -3.04 -3.26
C THR A 190 -10.33 -3.98 -4.21
N LEU A 191 -9.76 -4.26 -5.37
CA LEU A 191 -10.16 -5.35 -6.25
C LEU A 191 -9.34 -6.59 -5.89
N GLU A 192 -10.02 -7.59 -5.33
CA GLU A 192 -9.38 -8.81 -4.80
C GLU A 192 -9.42 -9.98 -5.78
N ASN A 193 -10.30 -9.92 -6.79
CA ASN A 193 -10.50 -10.98 -7.76
C ASN A 193 -9.65 -10.77 -9.02
N ILE A 194 -9.71 -11.76 -9.91
CA ILE A 194 -9.12 -11.67 -11.25
C ILE A 194 -9.86 -10.60 -12.05
N VAL A 195 -9.10 -9.66 -12.56
CA VAL A 195 -9.59 -8.50 -13.31
C VAL A 195 -9.38 -8.73 -14.81
N ASP A 196 -10.48 -8.75 -15.57
CA ASP A 196 -10.39 -8.80 -17.04
C ASP A 196 -10.14 -7.41 -17.65
N LYS A 197 -10.81 -6.37 -17.09
CA LYS A 197 -10.73 -5.01 -17.62
C LYS A 197 -11.16 -3.95 -16.62
N ILE A 198 -10.48 -2.80 -16.65
CA ILE A 198 -10.90 -1.57 -15.99
C ILE A 198 -11.04 -0.48 -17.05
N GLU A 199 -12.15 0.25 -17.01
CA GLU A 199 -12.42 1.38 -17.92
C GLU A 199 -13.01 2.56 -17.14
N VAL A 200 -12.78 3.78 -17.66
CA VAL A 200 -13.50 4.97 -17.20
C VAL A 200 -14.53 5.35 -18.25
N GLN A 201 -15.81 5.28 -17.89
CA GLN A 201 -16.94 5.64 -18.75
C GLN A 201 -17.84 6.65 -18.02
N ASN A 202 -18.11 7.80 -18.62
CA ASN A 202 -18.97 8.84 -18.03
C ASN A 202 -18.57 9.21 -16.59
N ASN A 203 -17.29 9.37 -16.33
CA ASN A 203 -16.70 9.65 -15.01
C ASN A 203 -17.00 8.57 -13.94
N ARG A 204 -17.21 7.33 -14.35
CA ARG A 204 -17.37 6.15 -13.48
C ARG A 204 -16.34 5.10 -13.87
N LEU A 205 -15.94 4.29 -12.89
CA LEU A 205 -15.15 3.08 -13.14
C LEU A 205 -16.08 1.93 -13.49
N VAL A 206 -15.80 1.27 -14.60
CA VAL A 206 -16.39 0.00 -14.97
C VAL A 206 -15.31 -1.06 -14.81
N VAL A 207 -15.48 -1.93 -13.81
CA VAL A 207 -14.57 -3.05 -13.54
C VAL A 207 -15.26 -4.32 -14.00
N ARG A 208 -14.59 -5.07 -14.87
CA ARG A 208 -15.02 -6.41 -15.30
C ARG A 208 -14.12 -7.44 -14.67
N GLU A 209 -14.70 -8.33 -13.92
CA GLU A 209 -14.10 -9.54 -13.38
C GLU A 209 -14.72 -10.74 -14.10
N LYS A 210 -14.08 -11.90 -14.05
CA LYS A 210 -14.48 -13.11 -14.79
C LYS A 210 -15.99 -13.39 -14.78
N ASP A 211 -16.64 -13.24 -13.62
CA ASP A 211 -18.04 -13.62 -13.41
C ASP A 211 -18.94 -12.43 -13.01
N SER A 212 -18.39 -11.22 -13.00
CA SER A 212 -19.11 -10.03 -12.52
C SER A 212 -18.65 -8.74 -13.21
N ALA A 213 -19.49 -7.73 -13.13
CA ALA A 213 -19.12 -6.37 -13.53
C ALA A 213 -19.64 -5.37 -12.50
N HIS A 214 -18.79 -4.43 -12.11
CA HIS A 214 -19.11 -3.40 -11.14
C HIS A 214 -19.01 -2.02 -11.79
N VAL A 215 -19.99 -1.16 -11.51
CA VAL A 215 -19.95 0.25 -11.91
C VAL A 215 -19.83 1.10 -10.64
N LEU A 216 -18.67 1.67 -10.45
CA LEU A 216 -18.25 2.36 -9.23
C LEU A 216 -18.06 3.86 -9.51
N PRO A 217 -18.13 4.74 -8.50
CA PRO A 217 -17.62 6.09 -8.64
C PRO A 217 -16.16 6.09 -9.09
N ARG A 218 -15.75 7.09 -9.90
CA ARG A 218 -14.33 7.25 -10.21
C ARG A 218 -13.59 7.65 -8.94
N GLN A 219 -12.72 6.75 -8.49
CA GLN A 219 -11.90 6.90 -7.30
C GLN A 219 -10.61 6.11 -7.45
N SER A 220 -9.61 6.44 -6.66
CA SER A 220 -8.38 5.65 -6.55
C SER A 220 -8.66 4.28 -5.92
N LEU A 221 -7.94 3.25 -6.34
CA LEU A 221 -8.18 1.87 -5.90
C LEU A 221 -6.91 1.02 -5.89
N HIS A 222 -6.92 -0.01 -5.05
CA HIS A 222 -5.88 -1.01 -4.96
C HIS A 222 -6.28 -2.25 -5.78
N VAL A 223 -5.37 -2.78 -6.61
CA VAL A 223 -5.63 -3.95 -7.47
C VAL A 223 -4.71 -5.08 -7.06
N MET A 224 -5.27 -6.18 -6.55
CA MET A 224 -4.48 -7.33 -6.11
C MET A 224 -4.02 -8.24 -7.24
N ASP A 225 -4.69 -8.21 -8.39
CA ASP A 225 -4.36 -9.02 -9.57
C ASP A 225 -3.10 -8.50 -10.28
N LYS A 226 -1.97 -9.18 -10.06
CA LYS A 226 -0.68 -8.80 -10.66
C LYS A 226 -0.58 -9.18 -12.14
N ASP A 227 -1.34 -10.19 -12.58
CA ASP A 227 -1.35 -10.58 -13.98
C ASP A 227 -2.05 -9.50 -14.82
N TYR A 228 -3.17 -8.97 -14.34
CA TYR A 228 -3.80 -7.80 -14.95
C TYR A 228 -2.86 -6.61 -15.02
N LEU A 229 -2.19 -6.25 -13.90
CA LEU A 229 -1.29 -5.09 -13.83
C LEU A 229 -0.03 -5.21 -14.71
N GLN A 230 0.29 -6.40 -15.19
CA GLN A 230 1.38 -6.64 -16.14
C GLN A 230 0.90 -6.75 -17.59
N SER A 231 -0.43 -6.77 -17.82
CA SER A 231 -1.05 -7.01 -19.13
C SER A 231 -1.04 -5.78 -20.04
N ASP A 232 -1.23 -6.01 -21.33
CA ASP A 232 -1.43 -4.94 -22.33
C ASP A 232 -2.75 -4.19 -22.09
N GLU A 233 -3.76 -4.81 -21.47
CA GLU A 233 -5.02 -4.16 -21.15
C GLU A 233 -4.83 -3.08 -20.07
N TYR A 234 -3.95 -3.33 -19.09
CA TYR A 234 -3.59 -2.31 -18.11
C TYR A 234 -2.80 -1.16 -18.75
N ASP A 235 -1.86 -1.48 -19.65
CA ASP A 235 -1.11 -0.44 -20.39
C ASP A 235 -2.07 0.47 -21.17
N LYS A 236 -3.06 -0.10 -21.90
CA LYS A 236 -4.10 0.65 -22.61
C LYS A 236 -4.96 1.51 -21.67
N PHE A 237 -5.30 0.97 -20.49
CA PHE A 237 -6.05 1.73 -19.47
C PHE A 237 -5.26 2.96 -19.02
N VAL A 238 -3.97 2.80 -18.68
CA VAL A 238 -3.11 3.90 -18.27
C VAL A 238 -2.95 4.93 -19.37
N ASP A 239 -2.75 4.49 -20.61
CA ASP A 239 -2.66 5.37 -21.78
C ASP A 239 -3.93 6.20 -21.98
N ALA A 240 -5.11 5.56 -21.87
CA ALA A 240 -6.39 6.24 -22.00
C ALA A 240 -6.63 7.30 -20.91
N ILE A 241 -6.15 7.08 -19.68
CA ILE A 241 -6.24 8.06 -18.59
C ILE A 241 -5.25 9.22 -18.81
N CYS A 242 -4.02 8.93 -19.24
CA CYS A 242 -2.96 9.93 -19.33
C CYS A 242 -3.03 10.79 -20.61
N GLN A 243 -3.83 10.40 -21.60
CA GLN A 243 -4.04 11.18 -22.86
C GLN A 243 -5.19 12.18 -22.76
N ASN A 244 -6.06 12.08 -21.75
CA ASN A 244 -7.19 12.96 -21.49
C ASN A 244 -6.88 13.97 -20.38
#